data_8d5477acfcc395db2e036b4b2d048edd
#
_entry.id   8d5477acfcc395db2e036b4b2d048edd
#
_cell.length_a   1.000
_cell.length_b   1.000
_cell.length_c   1.000
_cell.angle_alpha   90.00
_cell.angle_beta   90.00
_cell.angle_gamma   90.00
#
_symmetry.space_group_name_H-M   'P 1'
#
loop_
_entity.id
_entity.type
_entity.pdbx_description
1 polymer ?
#
loop_
_entity_poly.entity_id
_entity_poly.type
_entity_poly.pdbx_seq_one_letter_code
_entity_poly.pdbx_strand_id
1 'polypeptide(L)'
;MSFVIVARDALAAAAADLAQIGSAVNAGNLAAANPTTAVAAAAADEVSAALAALFGAHAREYQAAAAQAAAYHEQFVHRLSAAATSYAVTEVTIATSLRGALGSAPASVSDGFQAFVYGPIHATGQQWINSPVGEALAPIVNAPTNVLLGRDLIGNGVTGTAA
;
A
#
# COMPACT_ATOMS: atom_id res chain seq x y z
N MET A 1 16.26 -12.33 -5.20
CA MET A 1 14.87 -11.84 -5.11
C MET A 1 14.61 -11.47 -3.66
N SER A 2 14.12 -10.28 -3.40
CA SER A 2 13.75 -9.86 -2.05
C SER A 2 12.31 -10.27 -1.79
N PHE A 3 12.07 -11.10 -0.78
CA PHE A 3 10.73 -11.44 -0.35
C PHE A 3 10.31 -10.44 0.73
N VAL A 4 9.19 -9.76 0.51
CA VAL A 4 8.55 -8.92 1.51
C VAL A 4 7.48 -9.74 2.21
N ILE A 5 7.66 -9.95 3.52
CA ILE A 5 6.65 -10.60 4.36
C ILE A 5 5.88 -9.48 5.06
N VAL A 6 4.58 -9.38 4.81
CA VAL A 6 3.70 -8.43 5.46
C VAL A 6 2.92 -9.13 6.56
N ALA A 7 3.11 -8.70 7.82
CA ALA A 7 2.34 -9.17 8.96
C ALA A 7 0.95 -8.47 8.96
N ARG A 8 0.03 -8.91 8.09
CA ARG A 8 -1.30 -8.30 7.89
C ARG A 8 -2.12 -8.20 9.17
N ASP A 9 -2.03 -9.22 10.04
CA ASP A 9 -2.79 -9.25 11.30
C ASP A 9 -2.26 -8.20 12.29
N ALA A 10 -0.95 -7.97 12.32
CA ALA A 10 -0.33 -6.88 13.07
C ALA A 10 -0.75 -5.50 12.50
N LEU A 11 -0.87 -5.38 11.18
CA LEU A 11 -1.33 -4.15 10.53
C LEU A 11 -2.80 -3.86 10.85
N ALA A 12 -3.66 -4.88 10.85
CA ALA A 12 -5.06 -4.76 11.25
C ALA A 12 -5.22 -4.40 12.74
N ALA A 13 -4.42 -5.04 13.61
CA ALA A 13 -4.40 -4.72 15.04
C ALA A 13 -3.95 -3.27 15.28
N ALA A 14 -2.88 -2.82 14.61
CA ALA A 14 -2.42 -1.44 14.70
C ALA A 14 -3.47 -0.43 14.22
N ALA A 15 -4.24 -0.75 13.18
CA ALA A 15 -5.35 0.09 12.73
C ALA A 15 -6.46 0.20 13.78
N ALA A 16 -6.78 -0.90 14.47
CA ALA A 16 -7.76 -0.92 15.55
C ALA A 16 -7.27 -0.11 16.77
N ASP A 17 -6.01 -0.26 17.17
CA ASP A 17 -5.42 0.51 18.28
C ASP A 17 -5.43 2.01 17.97
N LEU A 18 -5.06 2.40 16.75
CA LEU A 18 -5.11 3.79 16.30
C LEU A 18 -6.55 4.34 16.31
N ALA A 19 -7.55 3.54 15.92
CA ALA A 19 -8.95 3.95 16.00
C ALA A 19 -9.39 4.22 17.47
N GLN A 20 -8.94 3.39 18.41
CA GLN A 20 -9.21 3.61 19.84
C GLN A 20 -8.55 4.87 20.36
N ILE A 21 -7.29 5.12 20.00
CA ILE A 21 -6.56 6.34 20.36
C ILE A 21 -7.30 7.57 19.83
N GLY A 22 -7.69 7.57 18.55
CA GLY A 22 -8.46 8.65 17.95
C GLY A 22 -9.78 8.92 18.67
N SER A 23 -10.50 7.87 19.02
CA SER A 23 -11.75 7.96 19.80
C SER A 23 -11.52 8.56 21.18
N ALA A 24 -10.47 8.14 21.90
CA ALA A 24 -10.14 8.66 23.21
C ALA A 24 -9.74 10.15 23.18
N VAL A 25 -8.92 10.55 22.18
CA VAL A 25 -8.53 11.95 21.98
C VAL A 25 -9.74 12.81 21.64
N ASN A 26 -10.62 12.33 20.76
CA ASN A 26 -11.84 13.06 20.40
C ASN A 26 -12.78 13.24 21.62
N ALA A 27 -12.95 12.19 22.41
CA ALA A 27 -13.74 12.27 23.65
C ALA A 27 -13.17 13.29 24.65
N GLY A 28 -11.83 13.33 24.82
CA GLY A 28 -11.15 14.33 25.64
C GLY A 28 -11.35 15.76 25.12
N ASN A 29 -11.22 15.96 23.81
CA ASN A 29 -11.44 17.26 23.18
C ASN A 29 -12.89 17.75 23.33
N LEU A 30 -13.87 16.85 23.16
CA LEU A 30 -15.29 17.18 23.37
C LEU A 30 -15.58 17.52 24.84
N ALA A 31 -15.00 16.78 25.78
CA ALA A 31 -15.14 17.07 27.20
C ALA A 31 -14.53 18.43 27.58
N ALA A 32 -13.43 18.82 26.99
CA ALA A 32 -12.76 20.09 27.19
C ALA A 32 -13.43 21.28 26.47
N ALA A 33 -14.26 21.04 25.46
CA ALA A 33 -14.79 22.08 24.57
C ALA A 33 -15.57 23.15 25.36
N ASN A 34 -16.60 22.75 26.09
CA ASN A 34 -17.45 23.72 26.80
C ASN A 34 -16.72 24.51 27.91
N PRO A 35 -15.96 23.87 28.83
CA PRO A 35 -15.27 24.60 29.90
C PRO A 35 -14.17 25.53 29.41
N THR A 36 -13.61 25.30 28.21
CA THR A 36 -12.56 26.15 27.67
C THR A 36 -13.05 27.23 26.72
N THR A 37 -14.13 27.00 25.98
CA THR A 37 -14.70 27.98 25.04
C THR A 37 -15.63 28.98 25.70
N ALA A 38 -16.14 28.66 26.88
CA ALA A 38 -17.08 29.48 27.65
C ALA A 38 -16.51 29.87 29.04
N VAL A 39 -15.25 30.30 29.07
CA VAL A 39 -14.58 30.75 30.29
C VAL A 39 -15.30 32.01 30.84
N ALA A 40 -15.72 31.96 32.10
CA ALA A 40 -16.25 33.13 32.77
C ALA A 40 -15.12 34.11 33.16
N ALA A 41 -15.40 35.42 33.09
CA ALA A 41 -14.47 36.42 33.61
C ALA A 41 -14.28 36.25 35.12
N ALA A 42 -13.04 36.36 35.62
CA ALA A 42 -12.72 36.15 37.04
C ALA A 42 -13.27 37.27 37.93
N ALA A 43 -13.43 38.48 37.39
CA ALA A 43 -13.98 39.64 38.04
C ALA A 43 -14.78 40.51 37.04
N ALA A 44 -15.49 41.50 37.53
CA ALA A 44 -16.30 42.42 36.71
C ALA A 44 -15.47 43.64 36.21
N ASP A 45 -14.25 43.37 35.75
CA ASP A 45 -13.35 44.37 35.21
C ASP A 45 -12.95 44.02 33.74
N GLU A 46 -12.49 45.02 33.02
CA GLU A 46 -12.19 44.92 31.57
C GLU A 46 -11.05 43.94 31.29
N VAL A 47 -10.09 43.80 32.22
CA VAL A 47 -8.94 42.90 32.03
C VAL A 47 -9.39 41.44 32.16
N SER A 48 -10.17 41.14 33.18
CA SER A 48 -10.75 39.81 33.37
C SER A 48 -11.66 39.42 32.22
N ALA A 49 -12.46 40.34 31.69
CA ALA A 49 -13.31 40.14 30.52
C ALA A 49 -12.46 39.87 29.23
N ALA A 50 -11.40 40.68 29.02
CA ALA A 50 -10.50 40.51 27.87
C ALA A 50 -9.74 39.18 27.91
N LEU A 51 -9.27 38.75 29.08
CA LEU A 51 -8.60 37.46 29.26
C LEU A 51 -9.56 36.30 29.00
N ALA A 52 -10.78 36.32 29.51
CA ALA A 52 -11.80 35.31 29.23
C ALA A 52 -12.12 35.20 27.72
N ALA A 53 -12.24 36.34 27.07
CA ALA A 53 -12.44 36.38 25.61
C ALA A 53 -11.26 35.79 24.84
N LEU A 54 -10.02 36.11 25.22
CA LEU A 54 -8.80 35.60 24.62
C LEU A 54 -8.73 34.04 24.74
N PHE A 55 -8.92 33.52 25.95
CA PHE A 55 -8.91 32.06 26.16
C PHE A 55 -10.04 31.38 25.41
N GLY A 56 -11.24 31.94 25.41
CA GLY A 56 -12.36 31.41 24.66
C GLY A 56 -12.14 31.42 23.14
N ALA A 57 -11.47 32.47 22.59
CA ALA A 57 -11.09 32.52 21.18
C ALA A 57 -10.07 31.43 20.85
N HIS A 58 -8.99 31.34 21.62
CA HIS A 58 -7.96 30.31 21.44
C HIS A 58 -8.53 28.89 21.53
N ALA A 59 -9.42 28.65 22.49
CA ALA A 59 -10.07 27.33 22.61
C ALA A 59 -10.92 26.97 21.40
N ARG A 60 -11.62 27.94 20.79
CA ARG A 60 -12.37 27.70 19.53
C ARG A 60 -11.45 27.38 18.37
N GLU A 61 -10.32 28.08 18.24
CA GLU A 61 -9.31 27.76 17.22
C GLU A 61 -8.73 26.36 17.42
N TYR A 62 -8.43 26.01 18.68
CA TYR A 62 -7.97 24.65 19.03
C TYR A 62 -9.00 23.59 18.64
N GLN A 63 -10.28 23.80 18.95
CA GLN A 63 -11.34 22.84 18.59
C GLN A 63 -11.48 22.68 17.07
N ALA A 64 -11.35 23.74 16.30
CA ALA A 64 -11.35 23.69 14.84
C ALA A 64 -10.17 22.87 14.31
N ALA A 65 -8.97 23.10 14.84
CA ALA A 65 -7.77 22.32 14.47
C ALA A 65 -7.89 20.85 14.90
N ALA A 66 -8.42 20.58 16.08
CA ALA A 66 -8.66 19.22 16.60
C ALA A 66 -9.65 18.46 15.70
N ALA A 67 -10.72 19.10 15.22
CA ALA A 67 -11.66 18.49 14.28
C ALA A 67 -11.00 18.11 12.93
N GLN A 68 -10.12 18.97 12.42
CA GLN A 68 -9.35 18.66 11.20
C GLN A 68 -8.39 17.49 11.44
N ALA A 69 -7.68 17.50 12.56
CA ALA A 69 -6.78 16.40 12.93
C ALA A 69 -7.51 15.07 13.07
N ALA A 70 -8.71 15.08 13.67
CA ALA A 70 -9.57 13.90 13.78
C ALA A 70 -9.97 13.35 12.39
N ALA A 71 -10.35 14.21 11.45
CA ALA A 71 -10.70 13.79 10.09
C ALA A 71 -9.51 13.17 9.34
N TYR A 72 -8.30 13.72 9.48
CA TYR A 72 -7.08 13.13 8.92
C TYR A 72 -6.74 11.79 9.56
N HIS A 73 -6.91 11.69 10.87
CA HIS A 73 -6.68 10.45 11.61
C HIS A 73 -7.63 9.33 11.16
N GLU A 74 -8.91 9.63 11.02
CA GLU A 74 -9.90 8.68 10.51
C GLU A 74 -9.55 8.19 9.09
N GLN A 75 -9.16 9.10 8.20
CA GLN A 75 -8.72 8.74 6.85
C GLN A 75 -7.48 7.85 6.88
N PHE A 76 -6.53 8.14 7.76
CA PHE A 76 -5.32 7.33 7.92
C PHE A 76 -5.66 5.91 8.40
N VAL A 77 -6.48 5.78 9.45
CA VAL A 77 -6.94 4.49 9.97
C VAL A 77 -7.67 3.69 8.90
N HIS A 78 -8.57 4.35 8.15
CA HIS A 78 -9.29 3.70 7.06
C HIS A 78 -8.35 3.18 5.97
N ARG A 79 -7.35 3.96 5.55
CA ARG A 79 -6.35 3.53 4.56
C ARG A 79 -5.50 2.38 5.06
N LEU A 80 -5.12 2.40 6.33
CA LEU A 80 -4.33 1.32 6.96
C LEU A 80 -5.12 0.02 7.00
N SER A 81 -6.41 0.08 7.39
CA SER A 81 -7.32 -1.05 7.39
C SER A 81 -7.57 -1.60 5.97
N ALA A 82 -7.76 -0.72 4.99
CA ALA A 82 -7.92 -1.11 3.60
C ALA A 82 -6.66 -1.80 3.05
N ALA A 83 -5.47 -1.32 3.44
CA ALA A 83 -4.22 -1.97 3.08
C ALA A 83 -4.12 -3.38 3.67
N ALA A 84 -4.43 -3.57 4.97
CA ALA A 84 -4.46 -4.88 5.60
C ALA A 84 -5.41 -5.85 4.87
N THR A 85 -6.60 -5.38 4.50
CA THR A 85 -7.58 -6.15 3.73
C THR A 85 -7.06 -6.52 2.33
N SER A 86 -6.42 -5.59 1.63
CA SER A 86 -5.88 -5.85 0.29
C SER A 86 -4.80 -6.94 0.31
N TYR A 87 -3.92 -6.93 1.31
CA TYR A 87 -2.94 -8.01 1.51
C TYR A 87 -3.63 -9.35 1.78
N ALA A 88 -4.67 -9.39 2.64
CA ALA A 88 -5.43 -10.59 2.91
C ALA A 88 -6.10 -11.19 1.66
N VAL A 89 -6.72 -10.33 0.84
CA VAL A 89 -7.34 -10.75 -0.43
C VAL A 89 -6.29 -11.29 -1.40
N THR A 90 -5.14 -10.63 -1.51
CA THR A 90 -4.05 -11.08 -2.38
C THR A 90 -3.54 -12.47 -1.95
N GLU A 91 -3.31 -12.69 -0.66
CA GLU A 91 -2.88 -14.00 -0.13
C GLU A 91 -3.90 -15.10 -0.41
N VAL A 92 -5.20 -14.83 -0.20
CA VAL A 92 -6.27 -15.81 -0.51
C VAL A 92 -6.32 -16.10 -2.00
N THR A 93 -6.17 -15.09 -2.86
CA THR A 93 -6.17 -15.25 -4.32
C THR A 93 -4.99 -16.11 -4.76
N ILE A 94 -3.80 -15.87 -4.23
CA ILE A 94 -2.60 -16.67 -4.53
C ILE A 94 -2.80 -18.10 -4.03
N ALA A 95 -3.31 -18.30 -2.80
CA ALA A 95 -3.52 -19.62 -2.22
C ALA A 95 -4.57 -20.43 -3.00
N THR A 96 -5.66 -19.80 -3.45
CA THR A 96 -6.70 -20.46 -4.27
C THR A 96 -6.20 -20.78 -5.68
N SER A 97 -5.42 -19.89 -6.29
CA SER A 97 -4.79 -20.12 -7.58
C SER A 97 -3.80 -21.31 -7.51
N LEU A 98 -2.98 -21.33 -6.45
CA LEU A 98 -2.04 -22.44 -6.22
C LEU A 98 -2.76 -23.75 -5.95
N ARG A 99 -3.84 -23.74 -5.14
CA ARG A 99 -4.66 -24.91 -4.88
C ARG A 99 -5.36 -25.42 -6.16
N GLY A 100 -5.85 -24.52 -7.00
CA GLY A 100 -6.41 -24.86 -8.32
C GLY A 100 -5.36 -25.48 -9.24
N ALA A 101 -4.16 -24.92 -9.22
CA ALA A 101 -3.02 -25.43 -9.96
C ALA A 101 -2.59 -26.84 -9.48
N LEU A 102 -2.56 -27.07 -8.18
CA LEU A 102 -2.21 -28.38 -7.58
C LEU A 102 -3.35 -29.39 -7.68
N GLY A 103 -4.61 -28.93 -7.68
CA GLY A 103 -5.79 -29.78 -7.78
C GLY A 103 -6.11 -30.28 -9.21
N SER A 104 -5.65 -29.54 -10.22
CA SER A 104 -5.63 -29.95 -11.63
C SER A 104 -4.30 -30.63 -12.00
N ALA A 105 -3.73 -31.44 -11.09
CA ALA A 105 -2.38 -31.96 -11.15
C ALA A 105 -1.99 -32.42 -12.57
N PRO A 106 -1.07 -31.74 -13.22
CA PRO A 106 -0.37 -32.30 -14.37
C PRO A 106 0.39 -33.55 -13.91
N ALA A 107 0.54 -34.51 -14.77
CA ALA A 107 1.14 -35.83 -14.46
C ALA A 107 2.59 -35.74 -13.96
N SER A 108 3.22 -34.56 -14.00
CA SER A 108 4.54 -34.28 -13.46
C SER A 108 4.67 -32.86 -12.88
N VAL A 109 5.59 -32.67 -11.93
CA VAL A 109 5.93 -31.34 -11.36
C VAL A 109 6.46 -30.40 -12.45
N SER A 110 7.13 -30.94 -13.47
CA SER A 110 7.63 -30.17 -14.63
C SER A 110 6.50 -29.61 -15.48
N ASP A 111 5.42 -30.35 -15.69
CA ASP A 111 4.26 -29.87 -16.48
C ASP A 111 3.50 -28.78 -15.73
N GLY A 112 3.40 -28.88 -14.40
CA GLY A 112 2.84 -27.85 -13.53
C GLY A 112 3.66 -26.57 -13.58
N PHE A 113 4.97 -26.67 -13.46
CA PHE A 113 5.86 -25.53 -13.57
C PHE A 113 5.78 -24.85 -14.96
N GLN A 114 5.75 -25.66 -16.01
CA GLN A 114 5.59 -25.17 -17.39
C GLN A 114 4.27 -24.42 -17.58
N ALA A 115 3.16 -24.98 -17.13
CA ALA A 115 1.83 -24.43 -17.36
C ALA A 115 1.58 -23.16 -16.52
N PHE A 116 2.04 -23.10 -15.28
CA PHE A 116 1.66 -22.05 -14.33
C PHE A 116 2.73 -20.99 -14.07
N VAL A 117 3.99 -21.29 -14.35
CA VAL A 117 5.09 -20.35 -14.13
C VAL A 117 5.77 -20.00 -15.44
N TYR A 118 6.32 -21.01 -16.12
CA TYR A 118 7.10 -20.77 -17.32
C TYR A 118 6.24 -20.25 -18.49
N GLY A 119 5.07 -20.88 -18.73
CA GLY A 119 4.19 -20.51 -19.84
C GLY A 119 3.75 -19.04 -19.82
N PRO A 120 3.16 -18.53 -18.72
CA PRO A 120 2.75 -17.12 -18.65
C PRO A 120 3.93 -16.15 -18.75
N ILE A 121 5.05 -16.44 -18.09
CA ILE A 121 6.26 -15.58 -18.15
C ILE A 121 6.84 -15.57 -19.55
N HIS A 122 6.95 -16.73 -20.17
CA HIS A 122 7.43 -16.86 -21.53
C HIS A 122 6.52 -16.15 -22.54
N ALA A 123 5.20 -16.33 -22.43
CA ALA A 123 4.21 -15.67 -23.30
C ALA A 123 4.29 -14.14 -23.19
N THR A 124 4.39 -13.60 -21.96
CA THR A 124 4.52 -12.16 -21.74
C THR A 124 5.86 -11.65 -22.30
N GLY A 125 6.94 -12.39 -22.11
CA GLY A 125 8.26 -12.06 -22.67
C GLY A 125 8.23 -12.04 -24.19
N GLN A 126 7.59 -13.03 -24.82
CA GLN A 126 7.44 -13.10 -26.28
C GLN A 126 6.59 -11.95 -26.83
N GLN A 127 5.51 -11.60 -26.16
CA GLN A 127 4.69 -10.45 -26.54
C GLN A 127 5.49 -9.15 -26.51
N TRP A 128 6.35 -8.97 -25.50
CA TRP A 128 7.19 -7.80 -25.39
C TRP A 128 8.28 -7.78 -26.50
N ILE A 129 8.98 -8.90 -26.71
CA ILE A 129 10.02 -9.01 -27.74
C ILE A 129 9.46 -8.74 -29.15
N ASN A 130 8.25 -9.24 -29.43
CA ASN A 130 7.58 -9.07 -30.72
C ASN A 130 6.74 -7.78 -30.82
N SER A 131 6.79 -6.91 -29.80
CA SER A 131 6.14 -5.61 -29.85
C SER A 131 6.97 -4.62 -30.67
N PRO A 132 6.35 -3.57 -31.27
CA PRO A 132 7.09 -2.54 -32.00
C PRO A 132 8.19 -1.87 -31.17
N VAL A 133 8.00 -1.79 -29.85
CA VAL A 133 8.99 -1.26 -28.91
C VAL A 133 10.13 -2.24 -28.69
N GLY A 134 9.84 -3.53 -28.53
CA GLY A 134 10.83 -4.58 -28.39
C GLY A 134 11.71 -4.69 -29.64
N GLU A 135 11.11 -4.68 -30.83
CA GLU A 135 11.81 -4.71 -32.11
C GLU A 135 12.73 -3.49 -32.30
N ALA A 136 12.27 -2.30 -31.91
CA ALA A 136 13.09 -1.08 -32.02
C ALA A 136 14.24 -1.04 -31.01
N LEU A 137 14.09 -1.63 -29.82
CA LEU A 137 15.12 -1.64 -28.77
C LEU A 137 16.11 -2.82 -28.89
N ALA A 138 15.70 -3.95 -29.48
CA ALA A 138 16.51 -5.15 -29.59
C ALA A 138 17.91 -4.88 -30.23
N PRO A 139 18.06 -4.13 -31.32
CA PRO A 139 19.36 -3.84 -31.89
C PRO A 139 20.27 -3.03 -30.95
N ILE A 140 19.70 -2.09 -30.21
CA ILE A 140 20.43 -1.21 -29.29
C ILE A 140 20.96 -2.00 -28.09
N VAL A 141 20.14 -2.89 -27.54
CA VAL A 141 20.50 -3.70 -26.38
C VAL A 141 21.41 -4.86 -26.73
N ASN A 142 21.22 -5.45 -27.92
CA ASN A 142 22.02 -6.61 -28.39
C ASN A 142 23.37 -6.22 -28.99
N ALA A 143 23.54 -4.99 -29.48
CA ALA A 143 24.79 -4.58 -30.09
C ALA A 143 26.03 -4.79 -29.19
N PRO A 144 26.05 -4.39 -27.91
CA PRO A 144 27.22 -4.61 -27.05
C PRO A 144 27.50 -6.10 -26.78
N THR A 145 26.46 -6.90 -26.60
CA THR A 145 26.60 -8.33 -26.27
C THR A 145 26.95 -9.16 -27.47
N ASN A 146 26.48 -8.78 -28.66
CA ASN A 146 26.88 -9.41 -29.92
C ASN A 146 28.38 -9.18 -30.24
N VAL A 147 28.88 -7.95 -29.98
CA VAL A 147 30.29 -7.64 -30.18
C VAL A 147 31.20 -8.37 -29.19
N LEU A 148 30.78 -8.47 -27.92
CA LEU A 148 31.61 -9.04 -26.85
C LEU A 148 31.48 -10.55 -26.73
N LEU A 149 30.27 -11.11 -26.94
CA LEU A 149 29.95 -12.50 -26.62
C LEU A 149 29.42 -13.29 -27.83
N GLY A 150 29.19 -12.65 -28.96
CA GLY A 150 28.64 -13.28 -30.16
C GLY A 150 27.19 -13.79 -29.97
N ARG A 151 26.42 -13.25 -29.02
CA ARG A 151 25.07 -13.69 -28.67
C ARG A 151 24.16 -12.50 -28.35
N ASP A 152 22.89 -12.66 -28.71
CA ASP A 152 21.85 -11.72 -28.31
C ASP A 152 21.56 -11.83 -26.81
N LEU A 153 21.37 -10.70 -26.14
CA LEU A 153 20.91 -10.61 -24.76
C LEU A 153 19.39 -10.79 -24.69
N ILE A 154 18.69 -10.21 -25.67
CA ILE A 154 17.23 -10.26 -25.78
C ILE A 154 16.90 -10.88 -27.16
N GLY A 155 16.16 -11.98 -27.13
CA GLY A 155 15.71 -12.68 -28.33
C GLY A 155 15.46 -14.16 -28.06
N ASN A 156 14.88 -14.82 -29.05
CA ASN A 156 14.78 -16.26 -29.07
C ASN A 156 16.15 -16.85 -29.48
N GLY A 157 16.79 -17.58 -28.58
CA GLY A 157 18.06 -18.23 -28.90
C GLY A 157 17.97 -19.09 -30.14
N VAL A 158 19.14 -19.38 -30.75
CA VAL A 158 19.23 -20.28 -31.91
C VAL A 158 18.72 -21.67 -31.52
N THR A 159 17.88 -22.28 -32.35
CA THR A 159 17.46 -23.67 -32.17
C THR A 159 18.69 -24.58 -32.12
N GLY A 160 18.87 -25.26 -30.97
CA GLY A 160 19.93 -26.22 -30.80
C GLY A 160 19.81 -27.34 -31.86
N THR A 161 20.89 -27.60 -32.59
CA THR A 161 20.98 -28.81 -33.41
C THR A 161 21.10 -30.01 -32.51
N ALA A 162 20.12 -30.93 -32.58
CA ALA A 162 20.25 -32.23 -31.93
C ALA A 162 21.48 -32.93 -32.53
N ALA A 163 22.44 -33.26 -31.65
CA ALA A 163 23.60 -34.10 -32.02
C ALA A 163 23.19 -35.56 -31.90
#